data_97b0107939b588a1111a2486a088b2b7
#
_entry.id   97b0107939b588a1111a2486a088b2b7
#
_cell.length_a   1.000
_cell.length_b   1.000
_cell.length_c   1.000
_cell.angle_alpha   90.00
_cell.angle_beta   90.00
_cell.angle_gamma   90.00
#
_symmetry.space_group_name_H-M   'P 1'
#
loop_
_entity.id
_entity.type
_entity.pdbx_description
1 polymer ?
#
loop_
_entity_poly.entity_id
_entity_poly.type
_entity_poly.pdbx_seq_one_letter_code
_entity_poly.pdbx_strand_id
1 'polypeptide(L)'
;MVSEHREKTGEPLPAAILLDLDDTILAYGDPEECWQAVCRRFAPPTGVSEVEDLLVAIRAARDWYWGDLNRHREGRLNLQVSRREIVALAFSYLSIDSPKVARDLADAYAKLREGRAQLFPGSIATLEHFRRQGVRLGLVTNGSSDMQRGKLERFGLEPCFDHILIEGEFGIGKPDEQVFRHALEQLNVAPTDAWMVGDDLERDVAGAQRVGLYSIWVDWRGDGLPESSPVHPDRIISTLSELR
;
A
#
# COMPACT_ATOMS: atom_id res chain seq x y z
N MET A 1 38.40 13.72 30.23
CA MET A 1 38.18 12.52 29.47
C MET A 1 36.70 12.53 29.07
N VAL A 2 36.43 13.00 27.86
CA VAL A 2 35.11 13.09 27.28
C VAL A 2 34.88 11.76 26.59
N SER A 3 33.90 10.99 27.07
CA SER A 3 33.48 9.72 26.49
C SER A 3 32.81 9.98 25.13
N GLU A 4 33.49 9.64 24.05
CA GLU A 4 32.93 9.59 22.72
C GLU A 4 31.84 8.52 22.68
N HIS A 5 30.58 8.96 22.64
CA HIS A 5 29.47 8.11 22.23
C HIS A 5 29.63 7.84 20.73
N ARG A 6 30.28 6.73 20.38
CA ARG A 6 30.23 6.13 19.05
C ARG A 6 28.79 5.69 18.80
N GLU A 7 28.05 6.46 18.03
CA GLU A 7 26.82 6.00 17.39
C GLU A 7 27.17 4.78 16.52
N LYS A 8 26.69 3.62 16.93
CA LYS A 8 26.71 2.41 16.11
C LYS A 8 25.55 2.47 15.11
N THR A 9 25.72 3.16 14.03
CA THR A 9 24.90 3.02 12.82
C THR A 9 25.72 2.21 11.82
N GLY A 10 25.56 0.90 11.81
CA GLY A 10 26.38 0.07 10.93
C GLY A 10 25.82 -1.31 10.70
N GLU A 11 24.52 -1.47 10.44
CA GLU A 11 24.08 -2.65 9.70
C GLU A 11 24.65 -2.55 8.28
N PRO A 12 25.25 -3.64 7.75
CA PRO A 12 25.75 -3.63 6.38
C PRO A 12 24.58 -3.36 5.42
N LEU A 13 24.82 -2.51 4.41
CA LEU A 13 23.81 -2.29 3.37
C LEU A 13 23.48 -3.59 2.65
N PRO A 14 22.22 -3.83 2.30
CA PRO A 14 21.83 -5.00 1.54
C PRO A 14 22.32 -4.90 0.09
N ALA A 15 22.42 -6.02 -0.59
CA ALA A 15 22.71 -6.04 -2.02
C ALA A 15 21.50 -5.55 -2.86
N ALA A 16 20.28 -5.74 -2.34
CA ALA A 16 19.05 -5.22 -2.94
C ALA A 16 18.01 -4.83 -1.89
N ILE A 17 17.09 -3.94 -2.30
CA ILE A 17 15.88 -3.61 -1.54
C ILE A 17 14.69 -3.80 -2.46
N LEU A 18 13.73 -4.62 -2.04
CA LEU A 18 12.40 -4.67 -2.61
C LEU A 18 11.52 -3.67 -1.87
N LEU A 19 10.77 -2.85 -2.60
CA LEU A 19 9.89 -1.83 -2.03
C LEU A 19 8.46 -2.04 -2.51
N ASP A 20 7.51 -1.86 -1.62
CA ASP A 20 6.14 -1.60 -2.00
C ASP A 20 5.96 -0.16 -2.50
N LEU A 21 4.82 0.14 -3.14
CA LEU A 21 4.52 1.46 -3.70
C LEU A 21 3.56 2.28 -2.83
N ASP A 22 2.36 1.73 -2.62
CA ASP A 22 1.25 2.45 -2.00
C ASP A 22 1.39 2.46 -0.48
N ASP A 23 1.23 3.63 0.13
CA ASP A 23 1.45 3.86 1.57
C ASP A 23 2.87 3.52 2.08
N THR A 24 3.83 3.31 1.13
CA THR A 24 5.27 3.12 1.38
C THR A 24 6.12 4.20 0.70
N ILE A 25 6.02 4.35 -0.62
CA ILE A 25 6.66 5.42 -1.41
C ILE A 25 5.68 6.54 -1.67
N LEU A 26 4.41 6.20 -1.94
CA LEU A 26 3.30 7.11 -2.18
C LEU A 26 2.36 7.16 -0.99
N ALA A 27 2.05 8.37 -0.52
CA ALA A 27 1.07 8.64 0.52
C ALA A 27 -0.28 9.06 -0.11
N TYR A 28 -1.38 8.65 0.50
CA TYR A 28 -2.73 9.05 0.09
C TYR A 28 -3.50 9.79 1.18
N GLY A 29 -2.94 9.92 2.37
CA GLY A 29 -3.63 10.41 3.55
C GLY A 29 -4.67 9.43 4.09
N ASP A 30 -5.49 9.89 5.02
CA ASP A 30 -6.50 9.02 5.62
C ASP A 30 -7.66 8.73 4.63
N PRO A 31 -7.94 7.45 4.31
CA PRO A 31 -9.07 7.07 3.48
C PRO A 31 -10.42 7.47 4.09
N GLU A 32 -10.51 7.53 5.41
CA GLU A 32 -11.74 7.90 6.11
C GLU A 32 -12.14 9.36 5.86
N GLU A 33 -11.18 10.27 5.78
CA GLU A 33 -11.45 11.67 5.40
C GLU A 33 -12.04 11.77 3.99
N CYS A 34 -11.56 10.92 3.05
CA CYS A 34 -12.13 10.87 1.70
C CYS A 34 -13.57 10.39 1.73
N TRP A 35 -13.87 9.34 2.50
CA TRP A 35 -15.23 8.84 2.67
C TRP A 35 -16.14 9.89 3.30
N GLN A 36 -15.69 10.55 4.36
CA GLN A 36 -16.45 11.63 4.99
C GLN A 36 -16.77 12.76 4.00
N ALA A 37 -15.79 13.19 3.20
CA ALA A 37 -15.98 14.26 2.23
C ALA A 37 -17.03 13.91 1.15
N VAL A 38 -16.95 12.68 0.60
CA VAL A 38 -17.92 12.24 -0.42
C VAL A 38 -19.29 11.96 0.19
N CYS A 39 -19.38 11.35 1.38
CA CYS A 39 -20.65 11.10 2.04
C CYS A 39 -21.39 12.39 2.35
N ARG A 40 -20.71 13.44 2.83
CA ARG A 40 -21.33 14.76 3.02
C ARG A 40 -21.91 15.32 1.72
N ARG A 41 -21.25 15.13 0.60
CA ARG A 41 -21.72 15.58 -0.72
C ARG A 41 -22.91 14.78 -1.22
N PHE A 42 -22.95 13.49 -0.95
CA PHE A 42 -23.94 12.55 -1.51
C PHE A 42 -25.09 12.19 -0.56
N ALA A 43 -25.04 12.55 0.72
CA ALA A 43 -26.14 12.32 1.65
C ALA A 43 -27.48 12.94 1.20
N PRO A 44 -27.55 14.23 0.72
CA PRO A 44 -28.81 14.80 0.30
C PRO A 44 -29.53 14.03 -0.83
N PRO A 45 -28.85 13.61 -1.93
CA PRO A 45 -29.50 12.84 -2.99
C PRO A 45 -29.84 11.40 -2.61
N THR A 46 -29.32 10.86 -1.51
CA THR A 46 -29.69 9.52 -1.02
C THR A 46 -30.92 9.53 -0.13
N GLY A 47 -31.33 10.68 0.37
CA GLY A 47 -32.41 10.80 1.35
C GLY A 47 -32.01 10.37 2.77
N VAL A 48 -30.74 10.09 3.02
CA VAL A 48 -30.21 9.76 4.37
C VAL A 48 -30.16 11.04 5.19
N SER A 49 -30.72 11.01 6.40
CA SER A 49 -30.82 12.17 7.28
C SER A 49 -29.45 12.54 7.88
N GLU A 50 -28.69 11.51 8.25
CA GLU A 50 -27.40 11.69 8.91
C GLU A 50 -26.26 11.11 8.05
N VAL A 51 -25.22 11.89 7.83
CA VAL A 51 -24.03 11.47 7.06
C VAL A 51 -23.36 10.24 7.72
N GLU A 52 -23.44 10.13 9.04
CA GLU A 52 -22.83 9.04 9.79
C GLU A 52 -23.48 7.69 9.47
N ASP A 53 -24.79 7.63 9.21
CA ASP A 53 -25.46 6.38 8.81
C ASP A 53 -24.86 5.83 7.51
N LEU A 54 -24.60 6.71 6.55
CA LEU A 54 -23.97 6.34 5.28
C LEU A 54 -22.53 5.87 5.48
N LEU A 55 -21.77 6.54 6.34
CA LEU A 55 -20.40 6.16 6.69
C LEU A 55 -20.34 4.80 7.38
N VAL A 56 -21.21 4.55 8.34
CA VAL A 56 -21.32 3.25 9.04
C VAL A 56 -21.63 2.14 8.06
N ALA A 57 -22.59 2.35 7.16
CA ALA A 57 -22.94 1.37 6.14
C ALA A 57 -21.77 1.08 5.17
N ILE A 58 -21.05 2.12 4.76
CA ILE A 58 -19.87 1.96 3.89
C ILE A 58 -18.75 1.23 4.62
N ARG A 59 -18.47 1.53 5.89
CA ARG A 59 -17.47 0.79 6.69
C ARG A 59 -17.84 -0.70 6.76
N ALA A 60 -19.09 -1.01 7.14
CA ALA A 60 -19.55 -2.40 7.21
C ALA A 60 -19.43 -3.12 5.86
N ALA A 61 -19.81 -2.47 4.76
CA ALA A 61 -19.67 -3.04 3.41
C ALA A 61 -18.22 -3.25 3.00
N ARG A 62 -17.31 -2.33 3.35
CA ARG A 62 -15.87 -2.45 3.12
C ARG A 62 -15.27 -3.63 3.89
N ASP A 63 -15.59 -3.73 5.18
CA ASP A 63 -15.08 -4.80 6.04
C ASP A 63 -15.54 -6.17 5.52
N TRP A 64 -16.81 -6.28 5.14
CA TRP A 64 -17.33 -7.50 4.51
C TRP A 64 -16.63 -7.80 3.17
N TYR A 65 -16.41 -6.80 2.32
CA TYR A 65 -15.81 -6.98 0.99
C TYR A 65 -14.36 -7.43 1.09
N TRP A 66 -13.56 -6.70 1.85
CA TRP A 66 -12.12 -6.92 1.96
C TRP A 66 -11.74 -8.03 2.94
N GLY A 67 -12.67 -8.47 3.80
CA GLY A 67 -12.47 -9.58 4.73
C GLY A 67 -12.44 -10.97 4.08
N ASP A 68 -12.89 -11.10 2.85
CA ASP A 68 -12.82 -12.36 2.08
C ASP A 68 -11.61 -12.35 1.14
N LEU A 69 -10.76 -13.38 1.23
CA LEU A 69 -9.51 -13.46 0.50
C LEU A 69 -9.69 -13.47 -1.03
N ASN A 70 -10.75 -14.10 -1.55
CA ASN A 70 -11.01 -14.16 -2.99
C ASN A 70 -11.48 -12.80 -3.51
N ARG A 71 -12.49 -12.20 -2.83
CA ARG A 71 -12.94 -10.85 -3.18
C ARG A 71 -11.82 -9.84 -3.10
N HIS A 72 -10.96 -9.95 -2.08
CA HIS A 72 -9.80 -9.09 -1.93
C HIS A 72 -8.83 -9.24 -3.11
N ARG A 73 -8.52 -10.49 -3.52
CA ARG A 73 -7.62 -10.77 -4.65
C ARG A 73 -8.17 -10.23 -5.96
N GLU A 74 -9.43 -10.50 -6.27
CA GLU A 74 -10.08 -10.03 -7.50
C GLU A 74 -10.28 -8.51 -7.48
N GLY A 75 -10.71 -7.98 -6.35
CA GLY A 75 -11.07 -6.58 -6.20
C GLY A 75 -9.92 -5.62 -6.31
N ARG A 76 -8.73 -5.96 -5.82
CA ARG A 76 -7.56 -5.10 -5.94
C ARG A 76 -7.05 -4.98 -7.38
N LEU A 77 -7.36 -5.96 -8.24
CA LEU A 77 -7.07 -5.89 -9.67
C LEU A 77 -8.08 -5.01 -10.44
N ASN A 78 -9.24 -4.73 -9.84
CA ASN A 78 -10.25 -3.85 -10.44
C ASN A 78 -10.92 -2.97 -9.37
N LEU A 79 -10.15 -2.06 -8.78
CA LEU A 79 -10.60 -1.20 -7.67
C LEU A 79 -11.83 -0.35 -8.02
N GLN A 80 -12.04 0.00 -9.29
CA GLN A 80 -13.22 0.77 -9.68
C GLN A 80 -14.50 -0.05 -9.51
N VAL A 81 -14.49 -1.31 -9.93
CA VAL A 81 -15.62 -2.23 -9.77
C VAL A 81 -15.86 -2.48 -8.28
N SER A 82 -14.82 -2.83 -7.54
CA SER A 82 -14.91 -3.13 -6.11
C SER A 82 -15.48 -1.96 -5.30
N ARG A 83 -15.03 -0.75 -5.57
CA ARG A 83 -15.57 0.46 -4.91
C ARG A 83 -17.05 0.66 -5.20
N ARG A 84 -17.50 0.41 -6.44
CA ARG A 84 -18.91 0.49 -6.82
C ARG A 84 -19.75 -0.60 -6.15
N GLU A 85 -19.24 -1.82 -6.06
CA GLU A 85 -19.89 -2.95 -5.36
C GLU A 85 -20.03 -2.67 -3.86
N ILE A 86 -18.97 -2.15 -3.22
CA ILE A 86 -18.98 -1.75 -1.81
C ILE A 86 -20.07 -0.70 -1.55
N VAL A 87 -20.14 0.35 -2.37
CA VAL A 87 -21.14 1.40 -2.18
C VAL A 87 -22.55 0.89 -2.48
N ALA A 88 -22.74 0.04 -3.51
CA ALA A 88 -24.01 -0.58 -3.79
C ALA A 88 -24.50 -1.48 -2.62
N LEU A 89 -23.58 -2.22 -2.00
CA LEU A 89 -23.86 -3.03 -0.82
C LEU A 89 -24.24 -2.14 0.38
N ALA A 90 -23.51 -1.04 0.61
CA ALA A 90 -23.85 -0.08 1.67
C ALA A 90 -25.24 0.53 1.47
N PHE A 91 -25.60 0.86 0.24
CA PHE A 91 -26.95 1.35 -0.10
C PHE A 91 -28.03 0.31 0.19
N SER A 92 -27.74 -0.97 -0.07
CA SER A 92 -28.70 -2.04 0.26
C SER A 92 -28.96 -2.17 1.76
N TYR A 93 -27.96 -1.96 2.61
CA TYR A 93 -28.11 -1.95 4.07
C TYR A 93 -29.03 -0.82 4.55
N LEU A 94 -29.06 0.29 3.82
CA LEU A 94 -29.89 1.45 4.13
C LEU A 94 -31.21 1.46 3.35
N SER A 95 -31.52 0.42 2.58
CA SER A 95 -32.71 0.36 1.70
C SER A 95 -32.80 1.52 0.70
N ILE A 96 -31.64 2.03 0.23
CA ILE A 96 -31.56 3.09 -0.76
C ILE A 96 -31.58 2.46 -2.17
N ASP A 97 -32.62 2.72 -2.94
CA ASP A 97 -32.71 2.33 -4.36
C ASP A 97 -32.29 3.48 -5.27
N SER A 98 -30.97 3.66 -5.41
CA SER A 98 -30.41 4.69 -6.29
C SER A 98 -29.07 4.23 -6.89
N PRO A 99 -29.06 3.29 -7.87
CA PRO A 99 -27.83 2.73 -8.44
C PRO A 99 -26.92 3.78 -9.11
N LYS A 100 -27.52 4.84 -9.65
CA LYS A 100 -26.76 5.94 -10.25
C LYS A 100 -25.97 6.70 -9.18
N VAL A 101 -26.64 7.07 -8.09
CA VAL A 101 -26.00 7.81 -6.98
C VAL A 101 -24.90 6.96 -6.34
N ALA A 102 -25.11 5.63 -6.19
CA ALA A 102 -24.11 4.72 -5.68
C ALA A 102 -22.83 4.73 -6.55
N ARG A 103 -22.99 4.64 -7.86
CA ARG A 103 -21.85 4.72 -8.80
C ARG A 103 -21.14 6.08 -8.73
N ASP A 104 -21.91 7.16 -8.78
CA ASP A 104 -21.36 8.52 -8.75
C ASP A 104 -20.57 8.79 -7.45
N LEU A 105 -21.06 8.27 -6.31
CA LEU A 105 -20.37 8.34 -5.02
C LEU A 105 -19.06 7.55 -5.04
N ALA A 106 -19.08 6.30 -5.51
CA ALA A 106 -17.90 5.46 -5.60
C ALA A 106 -16.81 6.08 -6.51
N ASP A 107 -17.23 6.61 -7.66
CA ASP A 107 -16.33 7.26 -8.62
C ASP A 107 -15.76 8.57 -8.05
N ALA A 108 -16.57 9.33 -7.31
CA ALA A 108 -16.11 10.55 -6.63
C ALA A 108 -15.07 10.23 -5.54
N TYR A 109 -15.28 9.16 -4.78
CA TYR A 109 -14.29 8.68 -3.81
C TYR A 109 -12.98 8.29 -4.50
N ALA A 110 -13.05 7.47 -5.57
CA ALA A 110 -11.88 7.07 -6.33
C ALA A 110 -11.06 8.28 -6.80
N LYS A 111 -11.74 9.23 -7.44
CA LYS A 111 -11.10 10.46 -7.93
C LYS A 111 -10.47 11.29 -6.81
N LEU A 112 -11.15 11.42 -5.67
CA LEU A 112 -10.63 12.17 -4.53
C LEU A 112 -9.39 11.47 -3.94
N ARG A 113 -9.45 10.15 -3.75
CA ARG A 113 -8.36 9.34 -3.22
C ARG A 113 -7.11 9.41 -4.11
N GLU A 114 -7.30 9.22 -5.41
CA GLU A 114 -6.21 9.29 -6.40
C GLU A 114 -5.63 10.71 -6.53
N GLY A 115 -6.48 11.74 -6.41
CA GLY A 115 -6.05 13.13 -6.41
C GLY A 115 -5.18 13.52 -5.22
N ARG A 116 -5.28 12.80 -4.11
CA ARG A 116 -4.46 13.01 -2.91
C ARG A 116 -3.11 12.31 -2.95
N ALA A 117 -2.88 11.43 -3.93
CA ALA A 117 -1.60 10.73 -4.06
C ALA A 117 -0.44 11.71 -4.17
N GLN A 118 0.56 11.53 -3.32
CA GLN A 118 1.79 12.32 -3.27
C GLN A 118 2.96 11.44 -2.81
N LEU A 119 4.18 11.83 -3.12
CA LEU A 119 5.37 11.16 -2.58
C LEU A 119 5.46 11.41 -1.08
N PHE A 120 5.81 10.39 -0.31
CA PHE A 120 6.24 10.62 1.06
C PHE A 120 7.51 11.51 1.06
N PRO A 121 7.64 12.45 2.01
CA PRO A 121 8.83 13.29 2.11
C PRO A 121 10.10 12.45 2.17
N GLY A 122 11.06 12.76 1.31
CA GLY A 122 12.35 12.10 1.27
C GLY A 122 12.40 10.76 0.50
N SER A 123 11.29 10.23 -0.03
CA SER A 123 11.27 8.96 -0.77
C SER A 123 12.28 8.95 -1.92
N ILE A 124 12.22 9.92 -2.83
CA ILE A 124 13.15 9.99 -3.97
C ILE A 124 14.61 10.08 -3.50
N ALA A 125 14.90 10.95 -2.52
CA ALA A 125 16.25 11.10 -2.00
C ALA A 125 16.78 9.81 -1.36
N THR A 126 15.89 8.98 -0.79
CA THR A 126 16.27 7.69 -0.22
C THR A 126 16.56 6.66 -1.33
N LEU A 127 15.71 6.58 -2.35
CA LEU A 127 15.95 5.72 -3.52
C LEU A 127 17.27 6.06 -4.21
N GLU A 128 17.53 7.35 -4.45
CA GLU A 128 18.78 7.84 -5.04
C GLU A 128 20.00 7.56 -4.15
N HIS A 129 19.83 7.65 -2.82
CA HIS A 129 20.91 7.33 -1.87
C HIS A 129 21.34 5.87 -2.04
N PHE A 130 20.42 4.92 -2.00
CA PHE A 130 20.73 3.50 -2.14
C PHE A 130 21.33 3.17 -3.51
N ARG A 131 20.79 3.73 -4.58
CA ARG A 131 21.37 3.56 -5.93
C ARG A 131 22.82 4.04 -6.03
N ARG A 132 23.14 5.19 -5.42
CA ARG A 132 24.52 5.69 -5.36
C ARG A 132 25.46 4.78 -4.55
N GLN A 133 24.94 4.03 -3.60
CA GLN A 133 25.69 3.02 -2.83
C GLN A 133 25.79 1.67 -3.55
N GLY A 134 25.25 1.56 -4.76
CA GLY A 134 25.28 0.33 -5.55
C GLY A 134 24.22 -0.72 -5.15
N VAL A 135 23.28 -0.35 -4.30
CA VAL A 135 22.15 -1.22 -3.91
C VAL A 135 21.16 -1.29 -5.07
N ARG A 136 20.75 -2.50 -5.46
CA ARG A 136 19.73 -2.73 -6.48
C ARG A 136 18.33 -2.51 -5.92
N LEU A 137 17.47 -1.82 -6.66
CA LEU A 137 16.11 -1.52 -6.21
C LEU A 137 15.08 -2.27 -7.06
N GLY A 138 14.24 -3.04 -6.41
CA GLY A 138 13.07 -3.67 -7.00
C GLY A 138 11.77 -3.06 -6.46
N LEU A 139 10.82 -2.79 -7.34
CA LEU A 139 9.45 -2.48 -6.94
C LEU A 139 8.61 -3.74 -7.01
N VAL A 140 7.85 -4.04 -5.95
CA VAL A 140 6.91 -5.17 -5.89
C VAL A 140 5.58 -4.66 -5.38
N THR A 141 4.61 -4.48 -6.28
CA THR A 141 3.33 -3.85 -5.95
C THR A 141 2.13 -4.67 -6.42
N ASN A 142 1.11 -4.73 -5.56
CA ASN A 142 -0.17 -5.36 -5.88
C ASN A 142 -1.09 -4.36 -6.60
N GLY A 143 -1.98 -4.90 -7.44
CA GLY A 143 -2.98 -4.13 -8.18
C GLY A 143 -2.88 -4.28 -9.69
N SER A 144 -3.77 -3.60 -10.43
CA SER A 144 -3.80 -3.67 -11.89
C SER A 144 -2.61 -2.96 -12.54
N SER A 145 -2.21 -3.45 -13.72
CA SER A 145 -1.13 -2.85 -14.51
C SER A 145 -1.37 -1.37 -14.78
N ASP A 146 -2.54 -1.02 -15.32
CA ASP A 146 -2.85 0.35 -15.71
C ASP A 146 -2.75 1.35 -14.55
N MET A 147 -3.27 0.95 -13.37
CA MET A 147 -3.22 1.82 -12.20
C MET A 147 -1.79 2.02 -11.68
N GLN A 148 -1.04 0.93 -11.56
CA GLN A 148 0.31 1.02 -11.00
C GLN A 148 1.28 1.69 -11.99
N ARG A 149 1.19 1.38 -13.29
CA ARG A 149 1.97 2.07 -14.34
C ARG A 149 1.65 3.56 -14.38
N GLY A 150 0.37 3.93 -14.33
CA GLY A 150 -0.04 5.34 -14.29
C GLY A 150 0.52 6.12 -13.09
N LYS A 151 0.65 5.47 -11.91
CA LYS A 151 1.31 6.07 -10.74
C LYS A 151 2.81 6.24 -10.99
N LEU A 152 3.48 5.20 -11.50
CA LEU A 152 4.92 5.25 -11.78
C LEU A 152 5.26 6.36 -12.78
N GLU A 153 4.48 6.49 -13.84
CA GLU A 153 4.61 7.56 -14.83
C GLU A 153 4.36 8.95 -14.20
N ARG A 154 3.24 9.11 -13.50
CA ARG A 154 2.84 10.38 -12.87
C ARG A 154 3.90 10.94 -11.93
N PHE A 155 4.59 10.07 -11.19
CA PHE A 155 5.59 10.46 -10.20
C PHE A 155 7.03 10.28 -10.69
N GLY A 156 7.24 9.85 -11.93
CA GLY A 156 8.57 9.66 -12.53
C GLY A 156 9.40 8.60 -11.81
N LEU A 157 8.76 7.52 -11.31
CA LEU A 157 9.42 6.54 -10.45
C LEU A 157 10.10 5.39 -11.22
N GLU A 158 9.68 5.10 -12.46
CA GLU A 158 10.24 3.95 -13.21
C GLU A 158 11.78 3.94 -13.28
N PRO A 159 12.46 5.07 -13.54
CA PRO A 159 13.92 5.08 -13.61
C PRO A 159 14.62 4.82 -12.27
N CYS A 160 13.88 4.81 -11.16
CA CYS A 160 14.45 4.54 -9.84
C CYS A 160 14.71 3.05 -9.59
N PHE A 161 14.10 2.16 -10.37
CA PHE A 161 14.12 0.71 -10.13
C PHE A 161 14.88 -0.05 -11.21
N ASP A 162 15.61 -1.08 -10.78
CA ASP A 162 16.27 -2.03 -11.65
C ASP A 162 15.31 -3.13 -12.11
N HIS A 163 14.26 -3.40 -11.32
CA HIS A 163 13.17 -4.30 -11.66
C HIS A 163 11.84 -3.79 -11.09
N ILE A 164 10.75 -3.96 -11.86
CA ILE A 164 9.39 -3.60 -11.45
C ILE A 164 8.49 -4.81 -11.67
N LEU A 165 7.87 -5.29 -10.58
CA LEU A 165 6.89 -6.37 -10.60
C LEU A 165 5.53 -5.81 -10.15
N ILE A 166 4.56 -5.88 -11.05
CA ILE A 166 3.17 -5.49 -10.80
C ILE A 166 2.30 -6.74 -10.86
N GLU A 167 1.46 -6.97 -9.86
CA GLU A 167 0.58 -8.14 -9.80
C GLU A 167 -0.25 -8.34 -11.07
N GLY A 168 -0.82 -7.27 -11.62
CA GLY A 168 -1.64 -7.32 -12.84
C GLY A 168 -0.87 -7.71 -14.10
N GLU A 169 0.46 -7.64 -14.09
CA GLU A 169 1.35 -8.07 -15.18
C GLU A 169 1.87 -9.49 -14.92
N PHE A 170 2.27 -9.77 -13.69
CA PHE A 170 2.85 -11.05 -13.30
C PHE A 170 1.80 -12.15 -13.09
N GLY A 171 0.54 -11.76 -12.79
CA GLY A 171 -0.58 -12.67 -12.54
C GLY A 171 -0.70 -13.16 -11.10
N ILE A 172 0.30 -12.91 -10.27
CA ILE A 172 0.35 -13.27 -8.85
C ILE A 172 0.84 -12.05 -8.07
N GLY A 173 0.24 -11.80 -6.89
CA GLY A 173 0.62 -10.70 -6.02
C GLY A 173 1.08 -11.15 -4.64
N LYS A 174 1.69 -10.24 -3.88
CA LYS A 174 2.00 -10.45 -2.46
C LYS A 174 0.75 -10.87 -1.69
N PRO A 175 0.85 -11.80 -0.76
CA PRO A 175 2.04 -12.35 -0.11
C PRO A 175 2.58 -13.67 -0.70
N ASP A 176 2.28 -14.01 -1.95
CA ASP A 176 2.79 -15.25 -2.56
C ASP A 176 4.32 -15.23 -2.69
N GLU A 177 4.98 -16.30 -2.28
CA GLU A 177 6.45 -16.41 -2.29
C GLU A 177 7.05 -16.24 -3.69
N GLN A 178 6.34 -16.66 -4.74
CA GLN A 178 6.81 -16.58 -6.12
C GLN A 178 7.11 -15.13 -6.52
N VAL A 179 6.35 -14.18 -5.99
CA VAL A 179 6.54 -12.75 -6.25
C VAL A 179 7.92 -12.27 -5.80
N PHE A 180 8.28 -12.60 -4.56
CA PHE A 180 9.56 -12.20 -3.98
C PHE A 180 10.73 -12.95 -4.63
N ARG A 181 10.59 -14.26 -4.83
CA ARG A 181 11.63 -15.10 -5.48
C ARG A 181 11.91 -14.60 -6.90
N HIS A 182 10.88 -14.33 -7.68
CA HIS A 182 11.04 -13.79 -9.03
C HIS A 182 11.75 -12.42 -9.03
N ALA A 183 11.32 -11.50 -8.17
CA ALA A 183 11.96 -10.19 -8.08
C ALA A 183 13.45 -10.29 -7.71
N LEU A 184 13.80 -11.17 -6.76
CA LEU A 184 15.19 -11.42 -6.37
C LEU A 184 16.02 -12.06 -7.49
N GLU A 185 15.44 -12.99 -8.25
CA GLU A 185 16.08 -13.59 -9.43
C GLU A 185 16.40 -12.53 -10.48
N GLN A 186 15.45 -11.64 -10.78
CA GLN A 186 15.67 -10.55 -11.74
C GLN A 186 16.77 -9.58 -11.27
N LEU A 187 16.87 -9.36 -9.98
CA LEU A 187 17.93 -8.57 -9.37
C LEU A 187 19.23 -9.36 -9.17
N ASN A 188 19.23 -10.68 -9.36
CA ASN A 188 20.36 -11.57 -9.12
C ASN A 188 20.94 -11.40 -7.70
N VAL A 189 20.08 -11.50 -6.66
CA VAL A 189 20.42 -11.35 -5.23
C VAL A 189 19.83 -12.51 -4.45
N ALA A 190 20.59 -13.02 -3.46
CA ALA A 190 20.07 -14.01 -2.52
C ALA A 190 19.08 -13.34 -1.52
N PRO A 191 18.05 -14.05 -1.03
CA PRO A 191 17.09 -13.49 -0.07
C PRO A 191 17.74 -12.93 1.19
N THR A 192 18.79 -13.61 1.71
CA THR A 192 19.52 -13.20 2.91
C THR A 192 20.29 -11.88 2.77
N ASP A 193 20.54 -11.45 1.53
CA ASP A 193 21.27 -10.23 1.22
C ASP A 193 20.33 -9.10 0.75
N ALA A 194 19.03 -9.26 0.95
CA ALA A 194 18.02 -8.32 0.51
C ALA A 194 17.03 -7.96 1.62
N TRP A 195 16.49 -6.75 1.52
CA TRP A 195 15.41 -6.26 2.38
C TRP A 195 14.10 -6.20 1.60
N MET A 196 12.97 -6.37 2.32
CA MET A 196 11.65 -5.95 1.85
C MET A 196 11.15 -4.82 2.74
N VAL A 197 10.71 -3.72 2.12
CA VAL A 197 10.17 -2.53 2.79
C VAL A 197 8.74 -2.30 2.32
N GLY A 198 7.78 -2.31 3.24
CA GLY A 198 6.37 -2.09 2.91
C GLY A 198 5.52 -1.81 4.15
N ASP A 199 4.28 -1.36 3.93
CA ASP A 199 3.35 -0.95 4.99
C ASP A 199 2.42 -2.06 5.47
N ASP A 200 2.32 -3.15 4.74
CA ASP A 200 1.40 -4.25 5.04
C ASP A 200 2.08 -5.41 5.75
N LEU A 201 1.67 -5.68 7.01
CA LEU A 201 2.26 -6.74 7.83
C LEU A 201 2.13 -8.13 7.20
N GLU A 202 0.99 -8.46 6.58
CA GLU A 202 0.78 -9.79 6.01
C GLU A 202 1.39 -9.90 4.61
N ARG A 203 1.16 -8.90 3.76
CA ARG A 203 1.59 -8.95 2.36
C ARG A 203 3.07 -8.69 2.18
N ASP A 204 3.61 -7.70 2.86
CA ASP A 204 5.00 -7.31 2.71
C ASP A 204 5.90 -8.03 3.71
N VAL A 205 5.59 -7.91 5.00
CA VAL A 205 6.45 -8.44 6.06
C VAL A 205 6.41 -9.96 6.12
N ALA A 206 5.23 -10.56 6.40
CA ALA A 206 5.12 -12.00 6.49
C ALA A 206 5.42 -12.72 5.18
N GLY A 207 5.01 -12.13 4.04
CA GLY A 207 5.33 -12.65 2.71
C GLY A 207 6.84 -12.73 2.47
N ALA A 208 7.57 -11.67 2.79
CA ALA A 208 9.03 -11.59 2.64
C ALA A 208 9.77 -12.54 3.59
N GLN A 209 9.33 -12.62 4.85
CA GLN A 209 9.94 -13.51 5.85
C GLN A 209 9.87 -15.00 5.44
N ARG A 210 8.79 -15.43 4.76
CA ARG A 210 8.65 -16.79 4.25
C ARG A 210 9.75 -17.19 3.26
N VAL A 211 10.33 -16.23 2.57
CA VAL A 211 11.45 -16.48 1.63
C VAL A 211 12.82 -16.10 2.18
N GLY A 212 12.88 -15.62 3.43
CA GLY A 212 14.13 -15.31 4.12
C GLY A 212 14.69 -13.91 3.88
N LEU A 213 13.86 -12.96 3.45
CA LEU A 213 14.20 -11.54 3.37
C LEU A 213 14.19 -10.90 4.76
N TYR A 214 15.05 -9.92 4.99
CA TYR A 214 14.96 -9.02 6.11
C TYR A 214 13.79 -8.06 5.89
N SER A 215 12.86 -8.02 6.81
CA SER A 215 11.57 -7.35 6.67
C SER A 215 11.52 -6.03 7.43
N ILE A 216 11.15 -4.95 6.74
CA ILE A 216 11.04 -3.60 7.31
C ILE A 216 9.61 -3.13 7.13
N TRP A 217 8.91 -2.94 8.24
CA TRP A 217 7.56 -2.42 8.23
C TRP A 217 7.54 -0.89 8.31
N VAL A 218 6.78 -0.26 7.41
CA VAL A 218 6.57 1.19 7.40
C VAL A 218 5.29 1.51 8.14
N ASP A 219 5.42 1.86 9.42
CA ASP A 219 4.31 2.35 10.23
C ASP A 219 4.13 3.87 10.04
N TRP A 220 3.69 4.25 8.85
CA TRP A 220 3.52 5.66 8.49
C TRP A 220 2.43 6.40 9.28
N ARG A 221 1.51 5.65 9.93
CA ARG A 221 0.46 6.22 10.78
C ARG A 221 0.93 6.43 12.22
N GLY A 222 1.94 5.69 12.66
CA GLY A 222 2.39 5.68 14.05
C GLY A 222 1.46 4.94 14.98
N ASP A 223 0.67 3.99 14.45
CA ASP A 223 -0.28 3.20 15.26
C ASP A 223 0.43 2.16 16.13
N GLY A 224 1.67 1.81 15.79
CA GLY A 224 2.46 0.77 16.44
C GLY A 224 2.04 -0.65 16.02
N LEU A 225 2.91 -1.62 16.31
CA LEU A 225 2.61 -3.01 16.05
C LEU A 225 1.48 -3.49 16.98
N PRO A 226 0.35 -4.04 16.46
CA PRO A 226 -0.72 -4.56 17.29
C PRO A 226 -0.21 -5.64 18.26
N GLU A 227 -0.59 -5.57 19.54
CA GLU A 227 -0.16 -6.54 20.56
C GLU A 227 -0.49 -8.00 20.19
N SER A 228 -1.58 -8.22 19.44
CA SER A 228 -2.01 -9.53 18.97
C SER A 228 -1.46 -9.90 17.59
N SER A 229 -0.54 -9.13 17.01
CA SER A 229 0.02 -9.41 15.70
C SER A 229 0.83 -10.70 15.73
N PRO A 230 0.52 -11.68 14.86
CA PRO A 230 1.37 -12.87 14.70
C PRO A 230 2.63 -12.58 13.86
N VAL A 231 2.69 -11.39 13.24
CA VAL A 231 3.79 -10.98 12.36
C VAL A 231 4.66 -9.97 13.08
N HIS A 232 5.95 -10.26 13.15
CA HIS A 232 6.94 -9.40 13.79
C HIS A 232 7.99 -8.99 12.76
N PRO A 233 8.00 -7.72 12.30
CA PRO A 233 9.02 -7.22 11.38
C PRO A 233 10.40 -7.21 12.05
N ASP A 234 11.47 -7.37 11.26
CA ASP A 234 12.84 -7.26 11.77
C ASP A 234 13.18 -5.82 12.16
N ARG A 235 12.56 -4.84 11.47
CA ARG A 235 12.68 -3.42 11.78
C ARG A 235 11.36 -2.69 11.54
N ILE A 236 11.08 -1.65 12.33
CA ILE A 236 9.95 -0.74 12.14
C ILE A 236 10.50 0.66 11.89
N ILE A 237 9.94 1.34 10.89
CA ILE A 237 10.25 2.73 10.56
C ILE A 237 8.94 3.48 10.31
N SER A 238 8.95 4.79 10.46
CA SER A 238 7.79 5.63 10.11
C SER A 238 7.91 6.21 8.69
N THR A 239 9.14 6.33 8.17
CA THR A 239 9.41 6.85 6.83
C THR A 239 10.62 6.18 6.21
N LEU A 240 10.69 6.11 4.88
CA LEU A 240 11.87 5.60 4.17
C LEU A 240 13.15 6.35 4.49
N SER A 241 13.05 7.62 4.92
CA SER A 241 14.24 8.46 5.26
C SER A 241 15.06 7.90 6.42
N GLU A 242 14.45 7.08 7.29
CA GLU A 242 15.13 6.45 8.44
C GLU A 242 16.07 5.30 8.04
N LEU A 243 16.05 4.90 6.77
CA LEU A 243 16.94 3.88 6.21
C LEU A 243 18.30 4.43 5.76
N ARG A 244 18.47 5.76 5.75
CA ARG A 244 19.69 6.45 5.29
C ARG A 244 20.71 6.63 6.41
#